data_5cd99706976ff92ee4176c1bd828ea40
#
_entry.id   5cd99706976ff92ee4176c1bd828ea40
#
_cell.length_a   1.000
_cell.length_b   1.000
_cell.length_c   1.000
_cell.angle_alpha   90.00
_cell.angle_beta   90.00
_cell.angle_gamma   90.00
#
_symmetry.space_group_name_H-M   'P 1'
#
loop_
_entity.id
_entity.type
_entity.pdbx_description
1 polymer ?
#
loop_
_entity_poly.entity_id
_entity_poly.type
_entity_poly.pdbx_seq_one_letter_code
_entity_poly.pdbx_strand_id
1 'polypeptide(L)'
;MDITTAVKSLAALAQDSRLEVFRLLVQAGPDGLAAGEIAERLGIPASTLSFHMKTLSHAGLVEVRPESRFNYYSANFEAMNALLGYLTDNCCGGRACAPAAATTRKRKFS
;
A
#
# COMPACT_ATOMS: atom_id res chain seq x y z
N MET A 1 -9.97 6.16 -10.97
CA MET A 1 -9.99 4.70 -10.72
C MET A 1 -11.41 4.20 -10.91
N ASP A 2 -11.56 3.06 -11.53
CA ASP A 2 -12.89 2.47 -11.69
C ASP A 2 -13.12 1.40 -10.63
N ILE A 3 -14.36 0.89 -10.55
CA ILE A 3 -14.70 -0.07 -9.50
C ILE A 3 -13.93 -1.39 -9.67
N THR A 4 -13.67 -1.81 -10.88
CA THR A 4 -12.95 -3.06 -11.10
C THR A 4 -11.52 -2.96 -10.57
N THR A 5 -10.84 -1.86 -10.84
CA THR A 5 -9.50 -1.61 -10.32
C THR A 5 -9.50 -1.49 -8.81
N ALA A 6 -10.51 -0.81 -8.26
CA ALA A 6 -10.62 -0.65 -6.81
C ALA A 6 -10.80 -2.00 -6.13
N VAL A 7 -11.66 -2.85 -6.66
CA VAL A 7 -11.90 -4.19 -6.09
C VAL A 7 -10.63 -5.03 -6.15
N LYS A 8 -9.90 -4.96 -7.26
CA LYS A 8 -8.65 -5.70 -7.39
C LYS A 8 -7.63 -5.25 -6.35
N SER A 9 -7.52 -3.95 -6.13
CA SER A 9 -6.61 -3.40 -5.14
C SER A 9 -7.00 -3.83 -3.73
N LEU A 10 -8.29 -3.73 -3.41
CA LEU A 10 -8.77 -4.11 -2.09
C LEU A 10 -8.60 -5.60 -1.84
N ALA A 11 -8.84 -6.43 -2.86
CA ALA A 11 -8.66 -7.87 -2.73
C ALA A 11 -7.20 -8.22 -2.46
N ALA A 12 -6.27 -7.52 -3.11
CA ALA A 12 -4.84 -7.76 -2.87
C ALA A 12 -4.45 -7.38 -1.45
N LEU A 13 -5.09 -6.38 -0.86
CA LEU A 13 -4.79 -5.96 0.51
C LEU A 13 -5.54 -6.77 1.55
N ALA A 14 -6.53 -7.56 1.16
CA ALA A 14 -7.40 -8.25 2.10
C ALA A 14 -6.82 -9.58 2.57
N GLN A 15 -5.61 -9.53 3.08
CA GLN A 15 -4.92 -10.68 3.66
C GLN A 15 -3.88 -10.09 4.61
N ASP A 16 -3.80 -10.64 5.81
CA ASP A 16 -3.00 -10.05 6.89
C ASP A 16 -1.57 -9.71 6.46
N SER A 17 -0.87 -10.67 5.91
CA SER A 17 0.54 -10.46 5.56
C SER A 17 0.70 -9.42 4.46
N ARG A 18 -0.17 -9.45 3.46
CA ARG A 18 -0.08 -8.49 2.38
C ARG A 18 -0.37 -7.07 2.86
N LEU A 19 -1.32 -6.93 3.77
CA LEU A 19 -1.59 -5.61 4.33
C LEU A 19 -0.40 -5.12 5.14
N GLU A 20 0.22 -6.01 5.93
CA GLU A 20 1.42 -5.65 6.69
C GLU A 20 2.57 -5.24 5.78
N VAL A 21 2.78 -5.98 4.69
CA VAL A 21 3.82 -5.63 3.72
C VAL A 21 3.56 -4.25 3.15
N PHE A 22 2.33 -4.01 2.71
CA PHE A 22 2.00 -2.74 2.08
C PHE A 22 2.19 -1.58 3.05
N ARG A 23 1.72 -1.73 4.30
CA ARG A 23 1.88 -0.68 5.30
C ARG A 23 3.34 -0.41 5.62
N LEU A 24 4.17 -1.47 5.68
CA LEU A 24 5.60 -1.29 5.91
C LEU A 24 6.22 -0.47 4.77
N LEU A 25 5.84 -0.76 3.54
CA LEU A 25 6.39 -0.03 2.39
C LEU A 25 5.90 1.41 2.34
N VAL A 26 4.67 1.66 2.75
CA VAL A 26 4.16 3.03 2.84
C VAL A 26 5.00 3.82 3.86
N GLN A 27 5.30 3.21 4.99
CA GLN A 27 6.08 3.85 6.03
C GLN A 27 7.54 4.04 5.61
N ALA A 28 8.07 3.15 4.79
CA ALA A 28 9.45 3.24 4.34
C ALA A 28 9.68 4.36 3.33
N GLY A 29 8.64 4.77 2.62
CA GLY A 29 8.76 5.85 1.66
C GLY A 29 9.19 5.40 0.28
N PRO A 30 9.47 6.36 -0.62
CA PRO A 30 9.72 6.05 -2.02
C PRO A 30 10.98 5.23 -2.30
N ASP A 31 11.96 5.26 -1.40
CA ASP A 31 13.18 4.48 -1.62
C ASP A 31 12.92 2.99 -1.46
N GLY A 32 11.91 2.63 -0.70
CA GLY A 32 11.52 1.24 -0.57
C GLY A 32 12.43 0.42 0.32
N LEU A 33 12.25 -0.89 0.27
CA LEU A 33 13.05 -1.83 1.06
C LEU A 33 13.39 -3.03 0.19
N ALA A 34 14.54 -3.64 0.46
CA ALA A 34 14.92 -4.87 -0.21
C ALA A 34 14.04 -6.02 0.28
N ALA A 35 13.80 -7.00 -0.60
CA ALA A 35 12.94 -8.12 -0.28
C ALA A 35 13.40 -8.85 1.00
N GLY A 36 14.70 -9.06 1.14
CA GLY A 36 15.23 -9.74 2.33
C GLY A 36 14.95 -8.99 3.61
N GLU A 37 15.01 -7.67 3.54
CA GLU A 37 14.73 -6.83 4.71
C GLU A 37 13.25 -6.90 5.09
N ILE A 38 12.37 -6.90 4.10
CA ILE A 38 10.93 -7.03 4.37
C ILE A 38 10.65 -8.37 5.03
N ALA A 39 11.22 -9.44 4.47
CA ALA A 39 11.01 -10.79 5.02
C ALA A 39 11.47 -10.88 6.46
N GLU A 40 12.63 -10.30 6.74
CA GLU A 40 13.18 -10.33 8.08
C GLU A 40 12.33 -9.54 9.06
N ARG A 41 11.94 -8.35 8.69
CA ARG A 41 11.16 -7.48 9.58
C ARG A 41 9.80 -8.06 9.92
N LEU A 42 9.19 -8.76 8.98
CA LEU A 42 7.85 -9.31 9.18
C LEU A 42 7.85 -10.78 9.57
N GLY A 43 9.03 -11.41 9.61
CA GLY A 43 9.11 -12.82 9.98
C GLY A 43 8.44 -13.72 8.97
N ILE A 44 8.51 -13.38 7.69
CA ILE A 44 7.87 -14.14 6.63
C ILE A 44 8.94 -14.86 5.82
N PRO A 45 8.76 -16.15 5.51
CA PRO A 45 9.72 -16.84 4.64
C PRO A 45 9.83 -16.18 3.28
N ALA A 46 11.03 -16.21 2.71
CA ALA A 46 11.27 -15.51 1.44
C ALA A 46 10.34 -15.97 0.32
N SER A 47 10.05 -17.27 0.24
CA SER A 47 9.18 -17.79 -0.81
C SER A 47 7.74 -17.29 -0.63
N THR A 48 7.28 -17.20 0.61
CA THR A 48 5.94 -16.68 0.91
C THR A 48 5.88 -15.21 0.58
N LEU A 49 6.91 -14.44 0.96
CA LEU A 49 6.95 -13.03 0.62
C LEU A 49 6.92 -12.82 -0.88
N SER A 50 7.69 -13.61 -1.62
CA SER A 50 7.74 -13.48 -3.07
C SER A 50 6.34 -13.64 -3.68
N PHE A 51 5.56 -14.59 -3.17
CA PHE A 51 4.20 -14.79 -3.63
C PHE A 51 3.33 -13.57 -3.33
N HIS A 52 3.43 -13.03 -2.12
CA HIS A 52 2.66 -11.84 -1.74
C HIS A 52 3.06 -10.62 -2.57
N MET A 53 4.35 -10.45 -2.84
CA MET A 53 4.80 -9.32 -3.64
C MET A 53 4.27 -9.42 -5.06
N LYS A 54 4.19 -10.63 -5.61
CA LYS A 54 3.64 -10.82 -6.94
C LYS A 54 2.17 -10.41 -6.98
N THR A 55 1.40 -10.80 -5.97
CA THR A 55 -0.01 -10.43 -5.90
C THR A 55 -0.18 -8.92 -5.80
N LEU A 56 0.62 -8.26 -4.95
CA LEU A 56 0.55 -6.81 -4.80
C LEU A 56 1.00 -6.08 -6.07
N SER A 57 2.02 -6.60 -6.74
CA SER A 57 2.50 -6.00 -8.00
C SER A 57 1.46 -6.12 -9.10
N HIS A 58 0.80 -7.28 -9.19
CA HIS A 58 -0.24 -7.46 -10.21
C HIS A 58 -1.43 -6.53 -9.98
N ALA A 59 -1.68 -6.15 -8.74
CA ALA A 59 -2.74 -5.18 -8.44
C ALA A 59 -2.28 -3.74 -8.62
N GLY A 60 -1.00 -3.54 -8.95
CA GLY A 60 -0.48 -2.18 -9.17
C GLY A 60 -0.19 -1.42 -7.89
N LEU A 61 -0.15 -2.10 -6.74
CA LEU A 61 0.01 -1.43 -5.46
C LEU A 61 1.47 -1.28 -5.04
N VAL A 62 2.36 -2.07 -5.58
CA VAL A 62 3.78 -1.95 -5.30
C VAL A 62 4.55 -1.97 -6.62
N GLU A 63 5.74 -1.38 -6.56
CA GLU A 63 6.66 -1.34 -7.69
C GLU A 63 7.94 -2.03 -7.29
N VAL A 64 8.62 -2.65 -8.27
CA VAL A 64 9.89 -3.29 -8.01
C VAL A 64 10.96 -2.58 -8.80
N ARG A 65 12.09 -2.34 -8.16
CA ARG A 65 13.26 -1.75 -8.81
C ARG A 65 14.42 -2.71 -8.63
N PRO A 66 14.83 -3.41 -9.70
CA PRO A 66 15.99 -4.26 -9.60
C PRO A 66 17.24 -3.39 -9.54
N GLU A 67 18.13 -3.69 -8.58
CA GLU A 67 19.33 -2.91 -8.44
C GLU A 67 20.44 -3.85 -7.97
N SER A 68 21.44 -4.05 -8.77
CA SER A 68 22.48 -5.04 -8.54
C SER A 68 21.86 -6.44 -8.41
N ARG A 69 22.06 -7.10 -7.30
CA ARG A 69 21.51 -8.43 -7.07
C ARG A 69 20.20 -8.40 -6.32
N PHE A 70 19.72 -7.21 -5.97
CA PHE A 70 18.58 -7.10 -5.08
C PHE A 70 17.39 -6.51 -5.80
N ASN A 71 16.21 -6.89 -5.35
CA ASN A 71 14.98 -6.24 -5.78
C ASN A 71 14.51 -5.36 -4.63
N TYR A 72 14.35 -4.08 -4.92
CA TYR A 72 13.80 -3.13 -3.94
C TYR A 72 12.35 -2.90 -4.29
N TYR A 73 11.50 -3.01 -3.28
CA TYR A 73 10.07 -2.80 -3.46
C TYR A 73 9.65 -1.51 -2.79
N SER A 74 8.77 -0.77 -3.43
CA SER A 74 8.20 0.43 -2.85
C SER A 74 6.71 0.43 -3.09
N ALA A 75 5.98 1.13 -2.24
CA ALA A 75 4.55 1.32 -2.45
C ALA A 75 4.34 2.21 -3.66
N ASN A 76 3.31 1.92 -4.44
CA ASN A 76 2.90 2.80 -5.51
C ASN A 76 1.99 3.85 -4.89
N PHE A 77 2.56 4.99 -4.53
CA PHE A 77 1.82 6.02 -3.81
C PHE A 77 0.71 6.63 -4.66
N GLU A 78 0.91 6.68 -5.97
CA GLU A 78 -0.13 7.18 -6.86
C GLU A 78 -1.34 6.26 -6.83
N ALA A 79 -1.12 4.94 -6.87
CA ALA A 79 -2.21 3.98 -6.81
C ALA A 79 -2.90 4.02 -5.44
N MET A 80 -2.12 4.17 -4.37
CA MET A 80 -2.68 4.29 -3.04
C MET A 80 -3.59 5.51 -2.93
N ASN A 81 -3.11 6.64 -3.41
CA ASN A 81 -3.91 7.87 -3.35
C ASN A 81 -5.14 7.78 -4.24
N ALA A 82 -5.04 7.10 -5.38
CA ALA A 82 -6.20 6.90 -6.26
C ALA A 82 -7.27 6.05 -5.57
N LEU A 83 -6.86 5.02 -4.83
CA LEU A 83 -7.80 4.18 -4.11
C LEU A 83 -8.47 4.96 -2.98
N LEU A 84 -7.68 5.72 -2.21
CA LEU A 84 -8.24 6.54 -1.14
C LEU A 84 -9.19 7.57 -1.69
N GLY A 85 -8.84 8.20 -2.81
CA GLY A 85 -9.70 9.18 -3.45
C GLY A 85 -11.00 8.57 -3.95
N TYR A 86 -10.91 7.37 -4.52
CA TYR A 86 -12.09 6.68 -4.99
C TYR A 86 -13.05 6.35 -3.83
N LEU A 87 -12.49 5.85 -2.72
CA LEU A 87 -13.31 5.46 -1.57
C LEU A 87 -13.98 6.65 -0.90
N THR A 88 -13.36 7.83 -0.99
CA THR A 88 -13.90 9.02 -0.35
C THR A 88 -14.56 9.97 -1.33
N ASP A 89 -14.72 9.57 -2.58
CA ASP A 89 -15.33 10.41 -3.61
C ASP A 89 -16.72 10.80 -3.17
N ASN A 90 -16.99 12.09 -3.23
CA ASN A 90 -18.26 12.67 -2.76
C ASN A 90 -18.56 12.36 -1.31
N CYS A 91 -17.52 12.23 -0.48
CA CYS A 91 -17.70 12.00 0.92
C CYS A 91 -18.64 13.04 1.50
N CYS A 92 -19.58 12.61 2.32
CA CYS A 92 -20.59 13.44 2.95
C CYS A 92 -21.44 14.21 1.93
N GLY A 93 -21.68 13.59 0.77
CA GLY A 93 -22.49 14.21 -0.27
C GLY A 93 -21.86 15.45 -0.88
N GLY A 94 -20.54 15.50 -0.86
CA GLY A 94 -19.82 16.67 -1.39
C GLY A 94 -19.52 17.72 -0.36
N ARG A 95 -19.95 17.54 0.89
CA ARG A 95 -19.66 18.49 1.93
C ARG A 95 -18.27 18.26 2.49
N ALA A 96 -17.69 19.30 3.02
CA ALA A 96 -16.40 19.16 3.69
C ALA A 96 -16.52 18.20 4.85
N CYS A 97 -15.59 17.27 4.93
CA CYS A 97 -15.62 16.25 5.94
C CYS A 97 -14.33 16.33 6.72
N ALA A 98 -14.46 16.27 8.01
CA ALA A 98 -13.34 16.51 8.87
C ALA A 98 -12.15 15.66 8.67
N PRO A 99 -12.17 14.50 8.37
CA PRO A 99 -10.97 13.76 8.37
C PRO A 99 -10.09 14.04 7.27
N ALA A 100 -10.20 14.48 6.71
CA ALA A 100 -9.29 14.51 5.75
C ALA A 100 -8.02 14.97 6.16
N ALA A 101 -7.98 14.92 6.54
CA ALA A 101 -7.20 15.30 6.64
C ALA A 101 -6.65 15.69 7.45
N ALA A 102 -7.03 15.86 7.63
CA ALA A 102 -6.86 16.23 8.17
C ALA A 102 -6.32 16.21 8.99
N THR A 103 -6.32 16.15 9.28
CA THR A 103 -6.17 16.27 9.98
C THR A 103 -5.59 16.28 10.71
N THR A 104 -5.35 16.21 10.79
CA THR A 104 -5.20 16.41 11.48
C THR A 104 -4.89 16.41 12.36
N ARG A 105 -4.75 16.61 12.66
CA ARG A 105 -4.79 16.84 13.42
C ARG A 105 -4.74 16.53 14.23
N LYS A 106 -4.63 16.43 14.45
CA LYS A 106 -4.88 16.39 15.06
C LYS A 106 -5.01 15.92 15.72
N ARG A 107 -4.90 15.86 16.04
CA ARG A 107 -5.31 15.51 16.55
C ARG A 107 -5.31 14.91 17.26
N LYS A 108 -5.39 14.80 17.64
CA LYS A 108 -5.73 14.32 18.08
C LYS A 108 -6.09 13.54 18.27
N PHE A 109 -6.01 13.01 18.35
CA PHE A 109 -6.56 12.24 18.35
C PHE A 109 -6.22 11.48 18.30
N SER A 110 -5.92 11.34 18.41
CA SER A 110 -5.84 10.73 18.12
C SER A 110 -5.69 10.45 17.92
#